data_f258b72a75a2f3edc7b70fc028971b81
#
_entry.id   f258b72a75a2f3edc7b70fc028971b81
#
_cell.length_a   1.000
_cell.length_b   1.000
_cell.length_c   1.000
_cell.angle_alpha   90.00
_cell.angle_beta   90.00
_cell.angle_gamma   90.00
#
_symmetry.space_group_name_H-M   'P 1'
#
loop_
_entity.id
_entity.type
_entity.pdbx_description
1 polymer ?
#
loop_
_entity_poly.entity_id
_entity_poly.type
_entity_poly.pdbx_seq_one_letter_code
_entity_poly.pdbx_strand_id
1 'polypeptide(L)'
;DIYKMGGIFSRMPITSIVALLATFSIIAIPYFSGYYSKEAIVVAAYTRSAGGAFIYQAAFWIIFAAAALTPIYMFRLFFNVFCGTPHSECAANARESSLWMTFPLVVLAVYSVFGAWGFAYESQWLDGKFSFIMPTAAVKFVSGLLPLHSPTPEIEGTVGLVENAALACTFIGIGIAYVLYGRNRGYDPVQRRAPYLYNALEKHGWFDCVYNWYVAKVQQRIATFLATFADLLFIEMLCVRGSGVICSVVGYGIKKLHVCSCNSQVKWMVFGAILLFVLIFA
;
A
#
# COMPACT_ATOMS: atom_id res chain seq x y z
N ASP A 1 17.37 11.48 8.41
CA ASP A 1 18.23 11.88 7.27
C ASP A 1 19.31 10.83 7.07
N ILE A 2 19.31 10.19 5.90
CA ILE A 2 20.21 9.07 5.57
C ILE A 2 21.70 9.48 5.52
N TYR A 3 22.00 10.76 5.30
CA TYR A 3 23.36 11.30 5.31
C TYR A 3 23.90 11.61 6.71
N LYS A 4 23.04 11.64 7.72
CA LYS A 4 23.41 11.76 9.13
C LYS A 4 23.59 10.40 9.81
N MET A 5 23.25 9.32 9.12
CA MET A 5 23.44 7.95 9.55
C MET A 5 24.81 7.44 9.09
N GLY A 6 25.06 6.16 9.19
CA GLY A 6 26.29 5.51 8.75
C GLY A 6 26.87 4.64 9.83
N GLY A 7 27.54 3.55 9.44
CA GLY A 7 28.27 2.67 10.35
C GLY A 7 27.42 1.96 11.41
N ILE A 8 26.11 1.86 11.19
CA ILE A 8 25.16 1.29 12.18
C ILE A 8 25.28 -0.24 12.23
N PHE A 9 25.84 -0.89 11.20
CA PHE A 9 25.93 -2.34 11.10
C PHE A 9 26.53 -3.01 12.35
N SER A 10 27.65 -2.49 12.87
CA SER A 10 28.31 -3.04 14.04
C SER A 10 27.58 -2.78 15.38
N ARG A 11 26.67 -1.82 15.38
CA ARG A 11 25.96 -1.36 16.59
C ARG A 11 24.56 -1.98 16.71
N MET A 12 23.94 -2.25 15.56
CA MET A 12 22.62 -2.86 15.45
C MET A 12 22.67 -4.05 14.47
N PRO A 13 23.38 -5.14 14.84
CA PRO A 13 23.63 -6.24 13.91
C PRO A 13 22.35 -6.98 13.51
N ILE A 14 21.41 -7.20 14.43
CA ILE A 14 20.15 -7.90 14.13
C ILE A 14 19.34 -7.07 13.14
N THR A 15 19.12 -5.80 13.42
CA THR A 15 18.38 -4.88 12.54
C THR A 15 19.06 -4.77 11.18
N SER A 16 20.37 -4.72 11.13
CA SER A 16 21.14 -4.60 9.88
C SER A 16 21.04 -5.85 9.00
N ILE A 17 21.11 -7.04 9.60
CA ILE A 17 20.96 -8.31 8.87
C ILE A 17 19.52 -8.45 8.35
N VAL A 18 18.52 -8.14 9.19
CA VAL A 18 17.12 -8.17 8.76
C VAL A 18 16.87 -7.19 7.60
N ALA A 19 17.43 -5.98 7.68
CA ALA A 19 17.34 -4.99 6.61
C ALA A 19 18.03 -5.48 5.31
N LEU A 20 19.15 -6.20 5.42
CA LEU A 20 19.83 -6.80 4.27
C LEU A 20 18.98 -7.90 3.61
N LEU A 21 18.42 -8.80 4.42
CA LEU A 21 17.53 -9.87 3.92
C LEU A 21 16.27 -9.30 3.25
N ALA A 22 15.67 -8.29 3.87
CA ALA A 22 14.54 -7.57 3.25
C ALA A 22 14.94 -6.89 1.94
N THR A 23 16.13 -6.27 1.89
CA THR A 23 16.67 -5.68 0.66
C THR A 23 16.83 -6.74 -0.44
N PHE A 24 17.38 -7.92 -0.11
CA PHE A 24 17.51 -9.01 -1.06
C PHE A 24 16.16 -9.50 -1.60
N SER A 25 15.14 -9.55 -0.76
CA SER A 25 13.80 -9.89 -1.19
C SER A 25 13.21 -8.82 -2.13
N ILE A 26 13.34 -7.53 -1.79
CA ILE A 26 12.79 -6.41 -2.59
C ILE A 26 13.47 -6.32 -3.97
N ILE A 27 14.79 -6.52 -4.06
CA ILE A 27 15.51 -6.46 -5.32
C ILE A 27 15.32 -7.72 -6.18
N ALA A 28 14.62 -8.72 -5.67
CA ALA A 28 14.34 -10.00 -6.35
C ALA A 28 15.59 -10.84 -6.59
N ILE A 29 16.38 -11.11 -5.54
CA ILE A 29 17.43 -12.13 -5.62
C ILE A 29 16.76 -13.51 -5.67
N PRO A 30 17.27 -14.42 -6.51
CA PRO A 30 16.78 -15.80 -6.57
C PRO A 30 16.70 -16.45 -5.18
N TYR A 31 15.71 -17.30 -4.99
CA TYR A 31 15.38 -17.99 -3.73
C TYR A 31 14.68 -17.14 -2.67
N PHE A 32 14.59 -15.81 -2.81
CA PHE A 32 13.77 -14.96 -1.94
C PHE A 32 12.33 -14.85 -2.45
N SER A 33 11.38 -14.65 -1.55
CA SER A 33 9.95 -14.56 -1.90
C SER A 33 9.64 -13.45 -2.94
N GLY A 34 10.36 -12.33 -2.85
CA GLY A 34 10.23 -11.21 -3.78
C GLY A 34 10.67 -11.51 -5.21
N TYR A 35 11.52 -12.51 -5.42
CA TYR A 35 11.93 -12.95 -6.76
C TYR A 35 10.72 -13.45 -7.55
N TYR A 36 10.01 -14.43 -7.02
CA TYR A 36 8.87 -15.05 -7.70
C TYR A 36 7.74 -14.06 -8.02
N SER A 37 7.42 -13.16 -7.08
CA SER A 37 6.38 -12.17 -7.31
C SER A 37 6.75 -11.13 -8.35
N LYS A 38 8.00 -10.62 -8.31
CA LYS A 38 8.49 -9.61 -9.26
C LYS A 38 8.63 -10.18 -10.67
N GLU A 39 9.15 -11.40 -10.77
CA GLU A 39 9.27 -12.12 -12.02
C GLU A 39 7.90 -12.36 -12.67
N ALA A 40 6.92 -12.84 -11.91
CA ALA A 40 5.56 -13.02 -12.39
C ALA A 40 4.95 -11.71 -12.94
N ILE A 41 5.19 -10.57 -12.29
CA ILE A 41 4.71 -9.27 -12.76
C ILE A 41 5.40 -8.86 -14.09
N VAL A 42 6.71 -9.03 -14.18
CA VAL A 42 7.48 -8.69 -15.40
C VAL A 42 7.06 -9.59 -16.57
N VAL A 43 6.90 -10.88 -16.33
CA VAL A 43 6.44 -11.85 -17.33
C VAL A 43 5.01 -11.54 -17.77
N ALA A 44 4.09 -11.27 -16.85
CA ALA A 44 2.72 -10.89 -17.16
C ALA A 44 2.65 -9.59 -17.99
N ALA A 45 3.50 -8.60 -17.67
CA ALA A 45 3.59 -7.37 -18.44
C ALA A 45 4.15 -7.62 -19.85
N TYR A 46 5.15 -8.52 -19.97
CA TYR A 46 5.75 -8.89 -21.24
C TYR A 46 4.76 -9.63 -22.14
N THR A 47 4.10 -10.67 -21.63
CA THR A 47 3.08 -11.43 -22.39
C THR A 47 1.96 -10.53 -22.87
N ARG A 48 1.59 -9.53 -22.07
CA ARG A 48 0.59 -8.55 -22.46
C ARG A 48 1.08 -7.59 -23.54
N SER A 49 2.35 -7.20 -23.50
CA SER A 49 2.98 -6.31 -24.51
C SER A 49 3.05 -6.94 -25.90
N ALA A 50 3.13 -8.26 -25.98
CA ALA A 50 3.17 -9.02 -27.24
C ALA A 50 1.87 -8.90 -28.06
N GLY A 51 0.74 -8.51 -27.44
CA GLY A 51 -0.51 -8.19 -28.16
C GLY A 51 -0.47 -6.93 -29.02
N GLY A 52 0.68 -6.24 -29.16
CA GLY A 52 0.95 -5.19 -30.14
C GLY A 52 0.44 -3.79 -29.79
N ALA A 53 -0.39 -3.61 -28.76
CA ALA A 53 -0.87 -2.27 -28.41
C ALA A 53 0.24 -1.47 -27.72
N PHE A 54 0.52 -0.27 -28.21
CA PHE A 54 1.56 0.65 -27.73
C PHE A 54 1.54 0.88 -26.21
N ILE A 55 0.34 0.98 -25.63
CA ILE A 55 0.19 1.22 -24.19
C ILE A 55 0.74 0.06 -23.34
N TYR A 56 0.59 -1.19 -23.79
CA TYR A 56 1.10 -2.35 -23.07
C TYR A 56 2.61 -2.50 -23.24
N GLN A 57 3.14 -2.15 -24.42
CA GLN A 57 4.59 -2.10 -24.63
C GLN A 57 5.23 -1.01 -23.75
N ALA A 58 4.64 0.18 -23.69
CA ALA A 58 5.10 1.25 -22.80
C ALA A 58 5.04 0.83 -21.32
N ALA A 59 3.95 0.19 -20.89
CA ALA A 59 3.80 -0.33 -19.53
C ALA A 59 4.88 -1.37 -19.19
N PHE A 60 5.16 -2.31 -20.08
CA PHE A 60 6.23 -3.28 -19.90
C PHE A 60 7.59 -2.60 -19.69
N TRP A 61 7.97 -1.66 -20.56
CA TRP A 61 9.25 -0.97 -20.44
C TRP A 61 9.36 -0.14 -19.17
N ILE A 62 8.27 0.48 -18.72
CA ILE A 62 8.23 1.22 -17.44
C ILE A 62 8.43 0.25 -16.25
N ILE A 63 7.74 -0.89 -16.24
CA ILE A 63 7.86 -1.91 -15.19
C ILE A 63 9.28 -2.49 -15.19
N PHE A 64 9.82 -2.80 -16.35
CA PHE A 64 11.17 -3.35 -16.50
C PHE A 64 12.24 -2.34 -16.03
N ALA A 65 12.12 -1.07 -16.41
CA ALA A 65 13.01 -0.01 -15.96
C ALA A 65 12.91 0.20 -14.43
N ALA A 66 11.70 0.18 -13.85
CA ALA A 66 11.50 0.26 -12.41
C ALA A 66 12.16 -0.93 -11.69
N ALA A 67 12.05 -2.13 -12.27
CA ALA A 67 12.71 -3.33 -11.75
C ALA A 67 14.25 -3.21 -11.76
N ALA A 68 14.82 -2.66 -12.83
CA ALA A 68 16.25 -2.42 -12.97
C ALA A 68 16.80 -1.32 -12.04
N LEU A 69 16.00 -0.30 -11.72
CA LEU A 69 16.38 0.77 -10.79
C LEU A 69 16.29 0.34 -9.32
N THR A 70 15.45 -0.65 -9.02
CA THR A 70 15.22 -1.09 -7.63
C THR A 70 16.49 -1.44 -6.86
N PRO A 71 17.43 -2.25 -7.38
CA PRO A 71 18.65 -2.57 -6.66
C PRO A 71 19.55 -1.35 -6.40
N ILE A 72 19.53 -0.37 -7.28
CA ILE A 72 20.37 0.83 -7.13
C ILE A 72 19.92 1.64 -5.93
N TYR A 73 18.62 1.96 -5.79
CA TYR A 73 18.15 2.78 -4.68
C TYR A 73 18.10 2.02 -3.35
N MET A 74 17.83 0.71 -3.39
CA MET A 74 17.83 -0.09 -2.16
C MET A 74 19.23 -0.24 -1.57
N PHE A 75 20.22 -0.52 -2.41
CA PHE A 75 21.61 -0.57 -1.94
C PHE A 75 22.20 0.80 -1.62
N ARG A 76 21.75 1.88 -2.29
CA ARG A 76 22.07 3.24 -1.85
C ARG A 76 21.63 3.47 -0.40
N LEU A 77 20.39 3.07 -0.08
CA LEU A 77 19.87 3.16 1.29
C LEU A 77 20.72 2.31 2.24
N PHE A 78 20.95 1.05 1.87
CA PHE A 78 21.68 0.11 2.74
C PHE A 78 23.12 0.59 3.03
N PHE A 79 23.86 0.98 2.00
CA PHE A 79 25.25 1.43 2.17
C PHE A 79 25.34 2.74 2.99
N ASN A 80 24.45 3.70 2.75
CA ASN A 80 24.49 4.97 3.48
C ASN A 80 24.08 4.84 4.94
N VAL A 81 23.19 3.91 5.27
CA VAL A 81 22.70 3.74 6.64
C VAL A 81 23.59 2.79 7.44
N PHE A 82 23.89 1.62 6.90
CA PHE A 82 24.51 0.54 7.67
C PHE A 82 26.02 0.48 7.51
N CYS A 83 26.57 0.87 6.38
CA CYS A 83 27.99 0.79 6.09
C CYS A 83 28.76 2.10 6.40
N GLY A 84 30.08 2.00 6.44
CA GLY A 84 30.97 3.15 6.63
C GLY A 84 31.16 3.57 8.08
N THR A 85 31.38 4.87 8.30
CA THR A 85 31.57 5.49 9.61
C THR A 85 30.34 6.28 10.02
N PRO A 86 30.01 6.37 11.31
CA PRO A 86 28.89 7.18 11.77
C PRO A 86 29.12 8.66 11.47
N HIS A 87 28.09 9.34 10.93
CA HIS A 87 28.16 10.74 10.50
C HIS A 87 27.51 11.70 11.51
N SER A 88 26.97 11.17 12.61
CA SER A 88 26.41 11.95 13.72
C SER A 88 26.64 11.25 15.06
N GLU A 89 26.60 12.02 16.14
CA GLU A 89 26.67 11.48 17.50
C GLU A 89 25.53 10.48 17.81
N CYS A 90 24.34 10.74 17.27
CA CYS A 90 23.21 9.81 17.41
C CYS A 90 23.48 8.46 16.72
N ALA A 91 24.09 8.48 15.54
CA ALA A 91 24.48 7.24 14.84
C ALA A 91 25.63 6.53 15.58
N ALA A 92 26.55 7.32 16.16
CA ALA A 92 27.67 6.81 16.96
C ALA A 92 27.21 6.14 18.26
N ASN A 93 26.10 6.55 18.83
CA ASN A 93 25.53 6.01 20.07
C ASN A 93 24.32 5.09 19.85
N ALA A 94 24.05 4.71 18.60
CA ALA A 94 22.96 3.78 18.27
C ALA A 94 23.14 2.45 18.98
N ARG A 95 22.05 1.88 19.46
CA ARG A 95 21.98 0.56 20.13
C ARG A 95 20.85 -0.25 19.53
N GLU A 96 20.99 -1.58 19.61
CA GLU A 96 19.94 -2.49 19.18
C GLU A 96 18.64 -2.23 19.95
N SER A 97 17.53 -2.34 19.24
CA SER A 97 16.19 -2.18 19.83
C SER A 97 15.83 -3.32 20.75
N SER A 98 14.81 -3.14 21.59
CA SER A 98 14.32 -4.18 22.48
C SER A 98 13.84 -5.41 21.72
N LEU A 99 13.83 -6.58 22.38
CA LEU A 99 13.37 -7.84 21.79
C LEU A 99 11.94 -7.76 21.24
N TRP A 100 11.07 -6.95 21.84
CA TRP A 100 9.71 -6.72 21.35
C TRP A 100 9.63 -6.07 19.97
N MET A 101 10.66 -5.32 19.59
CA MET A 101 10.75 -4.70 18.25
C MET A 101 11.53 -5.59 17.28
N THR A 102 12.58 -6.27 17.75
CA THR A 102 13.43 -7.10 16.88
C THR A 102 12.79 -8.43 16.53
N PHE A 103 12.01 -9.02 17.43
CA PHE A 103 11.34 -10.30 17.20
C PHE A 103 10.41 -10.30 15.97
N PRO A 104 9.46 -9.36 15.82
CA PRO A 104 8.62 -9.28 14.60
C PRO A 104 9.45 -9.09 13.33
N LEU A 105 10.52 -8.29 13.38
CA LEU A 105 11.40 -8.06 12.25
C LEU A 105 12.12 -9.35 11.81
N VAL A 106 12.62 -10.14 12.77
CA VAL A 106 13.24 -11.44 12.48
C VAL A 106 12.24 -12.41 11.88
N VAL A 107 11.02 -12.48 12.44
CA VAL A 107 9.95 -13.33 11.87
C VAL A 107 9.66 -12.95 10.42
N LEU A 108 9.51 -11.66 10.12
CA LEU A 108 9.28 -11.18 8.75
C LEU A 108 10.47 -11.48 7.83
N ALA A 109 11.71 -11.35 8.32
CA ALA A 109 12.90 -11.71 7.56
C ALA A 109 12.96 -13.20 7.22
N VAL A 110 12.60 -14.07 8.17
CA VAL A 110 12.48 -15.52 7.95
C VAL A 110 11.43 -15.80 6.88
N TYR A 111 10.26 -15.17 6.95
CA TYR A 111 9.23 -15.32 5.92
C TYR A 111 9.67 -14.76 4.55
N SER A 112 10.47 -13.71 4.51
CA SER A 112 10.97 -13.17 3.25
C SER A 112 11.94 -14.14 2.53
N VAL A 113 12.63 -14.98 3.28
CA VAL A 113 13.52 -16.02 2.74
C VAL A 113 12.76 -17.30 2.42
N PHE A 114 12.01 -17.82 3.39
CA PHE A 114 11.42 -19.16 3.32
C PHE A 114 9.96 -19.17 2.85
N GLY A 115 9.27 -18.02 2.81
CA GLY A 115 7.87 -17.94 2.44
C GLY A 115 7.55 -18.44 1.03
N ALA A 116 8.52 -18.37 0.13
CA ALA A 116 8.37 -18.91 -1.22
C ALA A 116 8.59 -20.43 -1.31
N TRP A 117 9.33 -21.02 -0.35
CA TRP A 117 9.78 -22.41 -0.44
C TRP A 117 8.70 -23.42 -0.01
N GLY A 118 7.76 -23.04 0.83
CA GLY A 118 6.75 -23.95 1.37
C GLY A 118 5.32 -23.65 0.93
N PHE A 119 5.02 -22.42 0.57
CA PHE A 119 3.64 -21.97 0.34
C PHE A 119 3.38 -21.40 -1.05
N ALA A 120 4.40 -20.92 -1.75
CA ALA A 120 4.25 -20.26 -3.05
C ALA A 120 4.62 -21.15 -4.23
N TYR A 121 5.24 -22.30 -4.00
CA TYR A 121 5.63 -23.22 -5.07
C TYR A 121 4.45 -24.04 -5.63
N GLU A 122 3.36 -24.16 -4.90
CA GLU A 122 2.10 -24.65 -5.46
C GLU A 122 1.25 -23.45 -5.90
N SER A 123 1.28 -23.15 -7.20
CA SER A 123 0.39 -22.18 -7.85
C SER A 123 -1.08 -22.39 -7.48
N GLN A 124 -1.47 -23.63 -7.25
CA GLN A 124 -2.80 -24.03 -6.79
C GLN A 124 -3.21 -23.44 -5.43
N TRP A 125 -2.25 -23.24 -4.49
CA TRP A 125 -2.57 -22.63 -3.19
C TRP A 125 -2.88 -21.14 -3.32
N LEU A 126 -2.12 -20.42 -4.12
CA LEU A 126 -2.38 -19.00 -4.40
C LEU A 126 -3.69 -18.83 -5.15
N ASP A 127 -3.92 -19.62 -6.20
CA ASP A 127 -5.14 -19.57 -7.00
C ASP A 127 -6.37 -19.88 -6.15
N GLY A 128 -6.32 -20.86 -5.26
CA GLY A 128 -7.38 -21.19 -4.32
C GLY A 128 -7.69 -20.07 -3.31
N LYS A 129 -6.68 -19.33 -2.86
CA LYS A 129 -6.84 -18.21 -1.89
C LYS A 129 -7.29 -16.92 -2.58
N PHE A 130 -6.77 -16.61 -3.74
CA PHE A 130 -7.23 -15.44 -4.51
C PHE A 130 -8.65 -15.60 -5.03
N SER A 131 -9.09 -16.80 -5.40
CA SER A 131 -10.48 -17.07 -5.79
C SER A 131 -11.46 -16.84 -4.63
N PHE A 132 -11.03 -17.02 -3.38
CA PHE A 132 -11.83 -16.72 -2.19
C PHE A 132 -11.90 -15.22 -1.88
N ILE A 133 -10.80 -14.48 -2.08
CA ILE A 133 -10.70 -13.04 -1.77
C ILE A 133 -11.33 -12.18 -2.86
N MET A 134 -11.22 -12.59 -4.14
CA MET A 134 -11.87 -11.87 -5.24
C MET A 134 -13.19 -12.57 -5.62
N PRO A 135 -14.36 -11.94 -5.39
CA PRO A 135 -15.61 -12.48 -5.89
C PRO A 135 -15.53 -12.67 -7.41
N THR A 136 -16.01 -13.82 -7.88
CA THR A 136 -16.01 -14.21 -9.31
C THR A 136 -16.59 -13.12 -10.24
N ALA A 137 -17.48 -12.27 -9.73
CA ALA A 137 -17.99 -11.11 -10.44
C ALA A 137 -16.92 -10.03 -10.70
N ALA A 138 -16.04 -9.77 -9.74
CA ALA A 138 -14.95 -8.80 -9.91
C ALA A 138 -13.88 -9.32 -10.89
N VAL A 139 -13.56 -10.61 -10.82
CA VAL A 139 -12.64 -11.27 -11.77
C VAL A 139 -13.22 -11.21 -13.19
N LYS A 140 -14.50 -11.53 -13.38
CA LYS A 140 -15.20 -11.42 -14.68
C LYS A 140 -15.25 -9.97 -15.19
N PHE A 141 -15.48 -9.00 -14.30
CA PHE A 141 -15.50 -7.59 -14.67
C PHE A 141 -14.10 -7.11 -15.13
N VAL A 142 -13.04 -7.46 -14.40
CA VAL A 142 -11.67 -7.13 -14.76
C VAL A 142 -11.21 -7.85 -16.03
N SER A 143 -11.55 -9.14 -16.18
CA SER A 143 -11.23 -9.90 -17.39
C SER A 143 -12.03 -9.44 -18.62
N GLY A 144 -13.22 -8.89 -18.43
CA GLY A 144 -14.01 -8.26 -19.51
C GLY A 144 -13.45 -6.90 -19.97
N LEU A 145 -12.89 -6.12 -19.04
CA LEU A 145 -12.21 -4.85 -19.32
C LEU A 145 -10.83 -5.04 -19.95
N LEU A 146 -10.14 -6.12 -19.57
CA LEU A 146 -8.79 -6.45 -20.00
C LEU A 146 -8.81 -7.90 -20.51
N PRO A 147 -9.12 -8.14 -21.79
CA PRO A 147 -9.10 -9.50 -22.34
C PRO A 147 -7.70 -10.11 -22.09
N LEU A 148 -7.64 -11.09 -21.19
CA LEU A 148 -6.44 -11.85 -20.89
C LEU A 148 -6.13 -12.69 -22.15
N HIS A 149 -5.04 -12.34 -22.82
CA HIS A 149 -4.54 -13.11 -23.95
C HIS A 149 -3.72 -14.28 -23.39
N SER A 150 -4.07 -15.50 -23.73
CA SER A 150 -3.24 -16.66 -23.40
C SER A 150 -1.88 -16.50 -24.10
N PRO A 151 -0.76 -16.78 -23.46
CA PRO A 151 0.54 -16.73 -24.13
C PRO A 151 0.55 -17.70 -25.32
N THR A 152 1.03 -17.22 -26.45
CA THR A 152 1.27 -18.08 -27.62
C THR A 152 2.59 -18.85 -27.42
N PRO A 153 2.77 -20.03 -28.03
CA PRO A 153 4.00 -20.83 -27.89
C PRO A 153 5.29 -20.07 -28.24
N GLU A 154 5.21 -19.10 -29.17
CA GLU A 154 6.33 -18.24 -29.53
C GLU A 154 6.75 -17.28 -28.39
N ILE A 155 5.79 -16.87 -27.58
CA ILE A 155 6.05 -15.99 -26.43
C ILE A 155 6.70 -16.78 -25.30
N GLU A 156 6.32 -18.04 -25.08
CA GLU A 156 6.90 -18.90 -24.05
C GLU A 156 8.41 -19.06 -24.25
N GLY A 157 8.87 -19.21 -25.48
CA GLY A 157 10.31 -19.29 -25.80
C GLY A 157 11.12 -18.04 -25.46
N THR A 158 10.49 -16.86 -25.44
CA THR A 158 11.15 -15.58 -25.14
C THR A 158 11.00 -15.13 -23.68
N VAL A 159 10.11 -15.73 -22.92
CA VAL A 159 9.90 -15.42 -21.48
C VAL A 159 11.20 -15.63 -20.70
N GLY A 160 11.89 -16.76 -20.87
CA GLY A 160 13.14 -17.05 -20.20
C GLY A 160 14.27 -16.03 -20.50
N LEU A 161 14.27 -15.42 -21.69
CA LEU A 161 15.21 -14.34 -22.01
C LEU A 161 14.90 -13.07 -21.21
N VAL A 162 13.62 -12.74 -21.02
CA VAL A 162 13.19 -11.57 -20.25
C VAL A 162 13.49 -11.75 -18.76
N GLU A 163 13.27 -12.94 -18.22
CA GLU A 163 13.62 -13.32 -16.85
C GLU A 163 15.11 -13.18 -16.60
N ASN A 164 15.94 -13.78 -17.46
CA ASN A 164 17.40 -13.67 -17.37
C ASN A 164 17.88 -12.22 -17.53
N ALA A 165 17.25 -11.43 -18.41
CA ALA A 165 17.58 -10.02 -18.58
C ALA A 165 17.24 -9.21 -17.32
N ALA A 166 16.10 -9.45 -16.70
CA ALA A 166 15.69 -8.80 -15.45
C ALA A 166 16.67 -9.15 -14.31
N LEU A 167 17.07 -10.40 -14.22
CA LEU A 167 18.07 -10.89 -13.26
C LEU A 167 19.44 -10.26 -13.50
N ALA A 168 19.89 -10.18 -14.75
CA ALA A 168 21.13 -9.51 -15.11
C ALA A 168 21.10 -8.02 -14.73
N CYS A 169 20.01 -7.32 -14.99
CA CYS A 169 19.82 -5.93 -14.59
C CYS A 169 19.88 -5.77 -13.07
N THR A 170 19.37 -6.72 -12.29
CA THR A 170 19.46 -6.72 -10.83
C THR A 170 20.92 -6.78 -10.37
N PHE A 171 21.73 -7.69 -10.89
CA PHE A 171 23.16 -7.79 -10.54
C PHE A 171 23.97 -6.59 -11.01
N ILE A 172 23.71 -6.08 -12.21
CA ILE A 172 24.33 -4.84 -12.72
C ILE A 172 23.98 -3.67 -11.80
N GLY A 173 22.72 -3.55 -11.39
CA GLY A 173 22.26 -2.50 -10.47
C GLY A 173 22.95 -2.56 -9.12
N ILE A 174 23.16 -3.75 -8.54
CA ILE A 174 23.95 -3.96 -7.32
C ILE A 174 25.39 -3.48 -7.53
N GLY A 175 26.03 -3.85 -8.64
CA GLY A 175 27.39 -3.44 -8.98
C GLY A 175 27.51 -1.91 -9.09
N ILE A 176 26.58 -1.26 -9.77
CA ILE A 176 26.53 0.20 -9.88
C ILE A 176 26.36 0.84 -8.49
N ALA A 177 25.45 0.34 -7.68
CA ALA A 177 25.22 0.85 -6.34
C ALA A 177 26.47 0.70 -5.45
N TYR A 178 27.16 -0.43 -5.55
CA TYR A 178 28.43 -0.66 -4.82
C TYR A 178 29.53 0.32 -5.24
N VAL A 179 29.73 0.54 -6.53
CA VAL A 179 30.73 1.48 -7.04
C VAL A 179 30.42 2.92 -6.62
N LEU A 180 29.15 3.31 -6.62
CA LEU A 180 28.72 4.67 -6.28
C LEU A 180 28.69 4.90 -4.76
N TYR A 181 28.16 3.99 -3.99
CA TYR A 181 27.80 4.18 -2.57
C TYR A 181 28.57 3.28 -1.60
N GLY A 182 29.23 2.22 -2.06
CA GLY A 182 29.91 1.24 -1.19
C GLY A 182 31.00 1.84 -0.29
N ARG A 183 31.56 2.99 -0.64
CA ARG A 183 32.56 3.70 0.17
C ARG A 183 31.98 4.66 1.21
N ASN A 184 30.66 4.81 1.26
CA ASN A 184 29.91 5.72 2.15
C ASN A 184 30.68 7.01 2.52
N ARG A 185 30.71 7.95 1.59
CA ARG A 185 31.50 9.18 1.71
C ARG A 185 30.77 10.33 2.44
N GLY A 186 29.58 10.09 2.97
CA GLY A 186 28.76 11.12 3.63
C GLY A 186 28.13 12.16 2.69
N TYR A 187 28.31 12.01 1.38
CA TYR A 187 27.67 12.85 0.35
C TYR A 187 27.23 12.01 -0.84
N ASP A 188 26.22 12.47 -1.57
CA ASP A 188 25.74 11.78 -2.76
C ASP A 188 26.68 12.03 -3.96
N PRO A 189 27.30 10.99 -4.54
CA PRO A 189 28.14 11.17 -5.72
C PRO A 189 27.34 11.63 -6.94
N VAL A 190 26.02 11.37 -7.02
CA VAL A 190 25.15 11.85 -8.09
C VAL A 190 24.94 13.34 -8.01
N GLN A 191 24.80 13.92 -6.81
CA GLN A 191 24.68 15.36 -6.61
C GLN A 191 25.87 16.11 -7.19
N ARG A 192 27.08 15.55 -7.06
CA ARG A 192 28.31 16.19 -7.55
C ARG A 192 28.53 16.01 -9.05
N ARG A 193 28.15 14.83 -9.62
CA ARG A 193 28.37 14.50 -11.02
C ARG A 193 27.27 14.95 -11.96
N ALA A 194 26.04 14.94 -11.48
CA ALA A 194 24.83 15.25 -12.26
C ALA A 194 23.82 16.05 -11.44
N PRO A 195 24.12 17.34 -11.11
CA PRO A 195 23.29 18.16 -10.22
C PRO A 195 21.87 18.37 -10.76
N TYR A 196 21.69 18.45 -12.07
CA TYR A 196 20.36 18.55 -12.68
C TYR A 196 19.50 17.31 -12.43
N LEU A 197 20.10 16.12 -12.61
CA LEU A 197 19.42 14.85 -12.36
C LEU A 197 19.09 14.71 -10.87
N TYR A 198 20.03 15.06 -10.00
CA TYR A 198 19.82 15.04 -8.56
C TYR A 198 18.65 15.93 -8.15
N ASN A 199 18.64 17.19 -8.59
CA ASN A 199 17.55 18.13 -8.29
C ASN A 199 16.19 17.71 -8.84
N ALA A 200 16.18 17.07 -10.02
CA ALA A 200 14.94 16.51 -10.59
C ALA A 200 14.42 15.34 -9.75
N LEU A 201 15.30 14.45 -9.31
CA LEU A 201 14.95 13.31 -8.46
C LEU A 201 14.58 13.76 -7.04
N GLU A 202 15.26 14.74 -6.46
CA GLU A 202 14.97 15.29 -5.14
C GLU A 202 13.58 15.95 -5.10
N LYS A 203 13.20 16.62 -6.18
CA LYS A 203 11.85 17.20 -6.36
C LYS A 203 10.82 16.19 -6.85
N HIS A 204 11.11 14.88 -6.74
CA HIS A 204 10.23 13.79 -7.19
C HIS A 204 9.71 13.97 -8.63
N GLY A 205 10.56 14.47 -9.54
CA GLY A 205 10.16 14.71 -10.91
C GLY A 205 9.01 15.70 -11.07
N TRP A 206 8.80 16.59 -10.07
CA TRP A 206 7.74 17.60 -10.03
C TRP A 206 6.33 17.00 -9.77
N PHE A 207 6.22 15.70 -9.57
CA PHE A 207 4.94 15.04 -9.25
C PHE A 207 4.30 15.60 -7.99
N ASP A 208 5.09 15.92 -6.96
CA ASP A 208 4.59 16.52 -5.73
C ASP A 208 3.97 17.90 -5.97
N CYS A 209 4.52 18.69 -6.90
CA CYS A 209 3.94 19.98 -7.26
C CYS A 209 2.58 19.82 -7.93
N VAL A 210 2.45 18.86 -8.86
CA VAL A 210 1.19 18.54 -9.54
C VAL A 210 0.18 17.95 -8.56
N TYR A 211 0.62 17.03 -7.71
CA TYR A 211 -0.22 16.43 -6.68
C TYR A 211 -0.73 17.47 -5.66
N ASN A 212 0.14 18.31 -5.15
CA ASN A 212 -0.25 19.36 -4.21
C ASN A 212 -1.19 20.39 -4.85
N TRP A 213 -0.97 20.71 -6.12
CA TRP A 213 -1.91 21.54 -6.88
C TRP A 213 -3.28 20.86 -7.00
N TYR A 214 -3.31 19.58 -7.35
CA TYR A 214 -4.55 18.79 -7.45
C TYR A 214 -5.28 18.74 -6.11
N VAL A 215 -4.57 18.41 -5.02
CA VAL A 215 -5.15 18.36 -3.68
C VAL A 215 -5.72 19.72 -3.28
N ALA A 216 -4.95 20.80 -3.42
CA ALA A 216 -5.36 22.13 -3.01
C ALA A 216 -6.48 22.73 -3.87
N LYS A 217 -6.47 22.48 -5.20
CA LYS A 217 -7.40 23.13 -6.13
C LYS A 217 -8.63 22.29 -6.46
N VAL A 218 -8.51 20.97 -6.49
CA VAL A 218 -9.58 20.07 -6.92
C VAL A 218 -10.16 19.32 -5.73
N GLN A 219 -9.34 18.52 -5.06
CA GLN A 219 -9.80 17.64 -3.98
C GLN A 219 -10.38 18.43 -2.81
N GLN A 220 -9.71 19.50 -2.38
CA GLN A 220 -10.20 20.32 -1.27
C GLN A 220 -11.55 21.00 -1.59
N ARG A 221 -11.75 21.46 -2.82
CA ARG A 221 -13.04 22.04 -3.24
C ARG A 221 -14.16 21.00 -3.27
N ILE A 222 -13.87 19.81 -3.79
CA ILE A 222 -14.83 18.70 -3.80
C ILE A 222 -15.15 18.28 -2.36
N ALA A 223 -14.15 18.14 -1.51
CA ALA A 223 -14.33 17.79 -0.10
C ALA A 223 -15.19 18.84 0.64
N THR A 224 -14.91 20.13 0.44
CA THR A 224 -15.71 21.20 1.03
C THR A 224 -17.16 21.18 0.53
N PHE A 225 -17.35 20.98 -0.79
CA PHE A 225 -18.69 20.86 -1.36
C PHE A 225 -19.44 19.66 -0.78
N LEU A 226 -18.82 18.50 -0.71
CA LEU A 226 -19.42 17.28 -0.15
C LEU A 226 -19.71 17.45 1.35
N ALA A 227 -18.80 18.01 2.13
CA ALA A 227 -19.02 18.29 3.54
C ALA A 227 -20.19 19.26 3.75
N THR A 228 -20.28 20.35 2.96
CA THR A 228 -21.37 21.30 3.08
C THR A 228 -22.71 20.70 2.65
N PHE A 229 -22.72 19.97 1.53
CA PHE A 229 -23.98 19.43 0.98
C PHE A 229 -24.43 18.15 1.70
N ALA A 230 -23.53 17.18 1.89
CA ALA A 230 -23.89 15.90 2.50
C ALA A 230 -24.02 16.00 4.03
N ASP A 231 -23.03 16.59 4.71
CA ASP A 231 -23.04 16.62 6.17
C ASP A 231 -24.03 17.66 6.72
N LEU A 232 -23.94 18.93 6.26
CA LEU A 232 -24.77 19.99 6.82
C LEU A 232 -26.22 19.91 6.35
N LEU A 233 -26.48 19.73 5.04
CA LEU A 233 -27.84 19.72 4.52
C LEU A 233 -28.54 18.39 4.75
N PHE A 234 -27.89 17.28 4.40
CA PHE A 234 -28.56 15.99 4.43
C PHE A 234 -28.52 15.35 5.84
N ILE A 235 -27.35 15.24 6.44
CA ILE A 235 -27.23 14.55 7.73
C ILE A 235 -27.73 15.44 8.86
N GLU A 236 -27.22 16.65 9.02
CA GLU A 236 -27.57 17.49 10.16
C GLU A 236 -28.96 18.09 10.04
N MET A 237 -29.31 18.73 8.91
CA MET A 237 -30.64 19.37 8.79
C MET A 237 -31.76 18.35 8.63
N LEU A 238 -31.61 17.38 7.69
CA LEU A 238 -32.72 16.47 7.41
C LEU A 238 -32.82 15.33 8.43
N CYS A 239 -31.70 14.61 8.66
CA CYS A 239 -31.75 13.44 9.55
C CYS A 239 -31.79 13.79 11.02
N VAL A 240 -30.93 14.70 11.50
CA VAL A 240 -30.82 15.00 12.94
C VAL A 240 -31.89 16.01 13.37
N ARG A 241 -31.92 17.20 12.77
CA ARG A 241 -32.89 18.24 13.15
C ARG A 241 -34.29 17.89 12.69
N GLY A 242 -34.46 17.30 11.51
CA GLY A 242 -35.74 16.84 10.99
C GLY A 242 -36.39 15.79 11.89
N SER A 243 -35.67 14.79 12.31
CA SER A 243 -36.18 13.79 13.27
C SER A 243 -36.52 14.40 14.60
N GLY A 244 -35.72 15.35 15.09
CA GLY A 244 -36.02 16.12 16.33
C GLY A 244 -37.30 16.92 16.23
N VAL A 245 -37.55 17.58 15.10
CA VAL A 245 -38.81 18.32 14.85
C VAL A 245 -40.00 17.36 14.80
N ILE A 246 -39.87 16.22 14.10
CA ILE A 246 -40.92 15.20 14.04
C ILE A 246 -41.25 14.70 15.46
N CYS A 247 -40.25 14.33 16.25
CA CYS A 247 -40.43 13.90 17.63
C CYS A 247 -41.10 15.00 18.51
N SER A 248 -40.72 16.26 18.30
CA SER A 248 -41.28 17.39 19.00
C SER A 248 -42.77 17.61 18.65
N VAL A 249 -43.12 17.53 17.36
CA VAL A 249 -44.51 17.65 16.88
C VAL A 249 -45.38 16.51 17.40
N VAL A 250 -44.87 15.27 17.32
CA VAL A 250 -45.56 14.09 17.86
C VAL A 250 -45.73 14.22 19.38
N GLY A 251 -44.65 14.62 20.09
CA GLY A 251 -44.72 14.87 21.56
C GLY A 251 -45.72 15.93 21.94
N TYR A 252 -45.79 17.04 21.18
CA TYR A 252 -46.80 18.08 21.40
C TYR A 252 -48.24 17.57 21.14
N GLY A 253 -48.41 16.77 20.08
CA GLY A 253 -49.71 16.10 19.81
C GLY A 253 -50.15 15.19 20.95
N ILE A 254 -49.25 14.35 21.45
CA ILE A 254 -49.49 13.46 22.59
C ILE A 254 -49.80 14.27 23.85
N LYS A 255 -49.04 15.33 24.12
CA LYS A 255 -49.28 16.24 25.25
C LYS A 255 -50.66 16.87 25.19
N LYS A 256 -51.18 17.25 24.03
CA LYS A 256 -52.51 17.83 23.84
C LYS A 256 -53.63 16.78 24.00
N LEU A 257 -53.35 15.53 23.70
CA LEU A 257 -54.26 14.41 23.97
C LEU A 257 -54.25 14.00 25.46
N HIS A 258 -53.21 14.33 26.18
CA HIS A 258 -53.07 14.04 27.61
C HIS A 258 -53.79 15.10 28.44
N VAL A 259 -55.08 14.91 28.62
CA VAL A 259 -55.92 15.80 29.45
C VAL A 259 -55.53 15.62 30.92
N CYS A 260 -55.28 16.72 31.62
CA CYS A 260 -54.83 16.77 33.02
C CYS A 260 -55.82 16.26 34.08
N SER A 261 -56.78 15.42 33.74
CA SER A 261 -57.68 14.76 34.72
C SER A 261 -57.15 13.37 35.08
N CYS A 262 -57.11 13.07 36.39
CA CYS A 262 -56.63 11.80 36.93
C CYS A 262 -57.34 10.57 36.29
N ASN A 263 -58.61 10.76 36.01
CA ASN A 263 -59.45 9.73 35.37
C ASN A 263 -59.03 9.44 33.91
N SER A 264 -58.56 10.45 33.18
CA SER A 264 -58.07 10.28 31.82
C SER A 264 -56.68 9.56 31.78
N GLN A 265 -55.82 9.83 32.74
CA GLN A 265 -54.54 9.18 32.88
C GLN A 265 -54.67 7.68 33.15
N VAL A 266 -55.61 7.30 34.05
CA VAL A 266 -55.89 5.90 34.32
C VAL A 266 -56.41 5.17 33.07
N LYS A 267 -57.28 5.79 32.27
CA LYS A 267 -57.78 5.22 31.00
C LYS A 267 -56.65 4.96 30.00
N TRP A 268 -55.71 5.91 29.86
CA TRP A 268 -54.57 5.73 28.99
C TRP A 268 -53.59 4.67 29.50
N MET A 269 -53.40 4.52 30.80
CA MET A 269 -52.61 3.47 31.42
C MET A 269 -53.22 2.08 31.18
N VAL A 270 -54.52 1.94 31.33
CA VAL A 270 -55.25 0.70 31.07
C VAL A 270 -55.18 0.35 29.57
N PHE A 271 -55.37 1.34 28.68
CA PHE A 271 -55.28 1.13 27.24
C PHE A 271 -53.87 0.67 26.83
N GLY A 272 -52.82 1.29 27.37
CA GLY A 272 -51.43 0.89 27.12
C GLY A 272 -51.11 -0.54 27.60
N ALA A 273 -51.63 -0.90 28.77
CA ALA A 273 -51.49 -2.25 29.33
C ALA A 273 -52.20 -3.30 28.46
N ILE A 274 -53.42 -3.02 27.98
CA ILE A 274 -54.15 -3.90 27.06
C ILE A 274 -53.40 -4.06 25.71
N LEU A 275 -52.87 -2.92 25.17
CA LEU A 275 -52.11 -2.95 23.91
C LEU A 275 -50.80 -3.77 24.04
N LEU A 276 -50.11 -3.64 25.15
CA LEU A 276 -48.92 -4.43 25.47
C LEU A 276 -49.27 -5.91 25.61
N PHE A 277 -50.38 -6.21 26.28
CA PHE A 277 -50.84 -7.59 26.43
C PHE A 277 -51.18 -8.22 25.09
N VAL A 278 -51.90 -7.51 24.21
CA VAL A 278 -52.19 -7.96 22.87
C VAL A 278 -50.93 -8.15 22.04
N LEU A 279 -49.94 -7.25 22.12
CA LEU A 279 -48.67 -7.38 21.41
C LEU A 279 -47.77 -8.54 21.88
N ILE A 280 -47.90 -8.96 23.13
CA ILE A 280 -47.11 -10.08 23.70
C ILE A 280 -47.76 -11.41 23.39
N PHE A 281 -49.09 -11.46 23.27
CA PHE A 281 -49.86 -12.72 23.08
C PHE A 281 -50.47 -12.88 21.70
N ALA A 282 -50.29 -11.90 20.77
CA ALA A 282 -50.55 -12.05 19.35
C ALA A 282 -49.28 -12.49 18.58
#